data_5a840b3ff7abdbca362a8e0a2bc1134a
#
_entry.id   5a840b3ff7abdbca362a8e0a2bc1134a
#
_cell.length_a   1.000
_cell.length_b   1.000
_cell.length_c   1.000
_cell.angle_alpha   90.00
_cell.angle_beta   90.00
_cell.angle_gamma   90.00
#
_symmetry.space_group_name_H-M   'P 1'
#
loop_
_entity.id
_entity.type
_entity.pdbx_description
1 polymer ?
#
loop_
_entity_poly.entity_id
_entity_poly.type
_entity_poly.pdbx_seq_one_letter_code
_entity_poly.pdbx_strand_id
1 'polypeptide(L)'
;MARLKASVIAAGVAFASGGLAGAADLPPAPRLPSPAPGAEEFGGWYLRGDVGVGINAGSVDLQNYPDPIATGISSGFLSSQANQAYNNTTLSPFGLIDVGGGYQFNSWFRADGTLEYRAGANLQSLYTLTDPASPGFGGPAQFADFYRADVSSFIGLVNGYVNLGSYWGMSPFVGAGVGFADNSVSGFTDQGLAASSFFTSPAGGYFSNASKTSFAWALMAGFDFNISPELKLEMGYRYLNYGSIETGGSHCLAGATGGTFSAQNCRAGVSNHLSSRNTLASNDFRIGLIWLMAAPPPPPAPVVTRH
;
A
#
# COMPACT_ATOMS: atom_id res chain seq x y z
N MET A 1 -16.81 19.86 21.95
CA MET A 1 -15.53 19.41 22.51
C MET A 1 -15.71 18.01 23.09
N ALA A 2 -15.34 16.98 22.36
CA ALA A 2 -15.27 15.62 22.91
C ALA A 2 -14.10 14.91 22.19
N ARG A 3 -13.02 14.71 22.91
CA ARG A 3 -11.85 13.98 22.43
C ARG A 3 -12.14 12.48 22.56
N LEU A 4 -12.28 11.80 21.43
CA LEU A 4 -12.35 10.33 21.40
C LEU A 4 -10.91 9.80 21.50
N LYS A 5 -10.59 9.19 22.63
CA LYS A 5 -9.32 8.48 22.83
C LYS A 5 -9.42 7.10 22.18
N ALA A 6 -8.58 6.83 21.20
CA ALA A 6 -8.41 5.49 20.66
C ALA A 6 -7.76 4.59 21.72
N SER A 7 -8.50 3.59 22.21
CA SER A 7 -7.98 2.57 23.11
C SER A 7 -7.35 1.45 22.30
N VAL A 8 -6.05 1.27 22.42
CA VAL A 8 -5.32 0.11 21.93
C VAL A 8 -5.67 -1.08 22.84
N ILE A 9 -6.35 -2.08 22.30
CA ILE A 9 -6.60 -3.35 22.98
C ILE A 9 -5.36 -4.21 22.82
N ALA A 10 -4.54 -4.28 23.87
CA ALA A 10 -3.49 -5.27 24.01
C ALA A 10 -4.13 -6.57 24.51
N ALA A 11 -4.20 -7.59 23.67
CA ALA A 11 -4.62 -8.93 24.08
C ALA A 11 -3.49 -9.59 24.87
N GLY A 12 -3.56 -9.53 26.18
CA GLY A 12 -2.69 -10.27 27.09
C GLY A 12 -3.08 -11.74 27.15
N VAL A 13 -2.17 -12.63 26.79
CA VAL A 13 -2.33 -14.08 27.00
C VAL A 13 -1.99 -14.37 28.46
N ALA A 14 -2.99 -14.70 29.26
CA ALA A 14 -2.83 -15.15 30.64
C ALA A 14 -2.46 -16.66 30.65
N PHE A 15 -1.26 -16.98 31.09
CA PHE A 15 -0.89 -18.35 31.46
C PHE A 15 -1.51 -18.72 32.81
N ALA A 16 -2.48 -19.62 32.82
CA ALA A 16 -3.01 -20.23 34.03
C ALA A 16 -2.10 -21.38 34.43
N SER A 17 -1.41 -21.24 35.57
CA SER A 17 -0.67 -22.32 36.24
C SER A 17 -1.67 -23.22 36.98
N GLY A 18 -2.00 -24.37 36.42
CA GLY A 18 -2.78 -25.43 37.04
C GLY A 18 -1.92 -26.37 37.88
N GLY A 19 -2.36 -26.62 39.09
CA GLY A 19 -1.65 -27.39 40.10
C GLY A 19 -1.50 -28.90 39.80
N LEU A 20 -0.50 -29.48 40.45
CA LEU A 20 -0.16 -30.90 40.45
C LEU A 20 -1.26 -31.72 41.19
N ALA A 21 -2.01 -32.52 40.44
CA ALA A 21 -2.82 -33.59 40.98
C ALA A 21 -2.11 -34.93 40.80
N GLY A 22 -2.05 -35.71 41.88
CA GLY A 22 -1.29 -36.93 42.02
C GLY A 22 -1.64 -38.05 41.07
N ALA A 23 -0.63 -38.83 40.76
CA ALA A 23 -0.69 -39.97 39.88
C ALA A 23 -1.57 -41.11 40.41
N ALA A 24 -2.61 -41.43 39.64
CA ALA A 24 -3.23 -42.76 39.71
C ALA A 24 -2.58 -43.63 38.62
N ASP A 25 -2.20 -44.83 39.00
CA ASP A 25 -1.60 -45.85 38.13
C ASP A 25 -2.57 -46.23 37.00
N LEU A 26 -2.47 -45.54 35.87
CA LEU A 26 -3.21 -45.88 34.67
C LEU A 26 -2.36 -46.87 33.84
N PRO A 27 -2.99 -47.93 33.25
CA PRO A 27 -2.29 -48.79 32.34
C PRO A 27 -1.66 -47.99 31.23
N PRO A 28 -0.45 -48.37 30.69
CA PRO A 28 0.22 -47.63 29.66
C PRO A 28 -0.74 -47.39 28.49
N ALA A 29 -0.96 -46.13 28.15
CA ALA A 29 -1.80 -45.74 27.03
C ALA A 29 -1.34 -46.51 25.78
N PRO A 30 -2.25 -47.01 24.94
CA PRO A 30 -1.88 -47.63 23.67
C PRO A 30 -0.95 -46.63 22.94
N ARG A 31 0.23 -47.08 22.53
CA ARG A 31 1.12 -46.28 21.71
C ARG A 31 0.35 -45.90 20.47
N LEU A 32 -0.12 -44.65 20.39
CA LEU A 32 -0.58 -44.11 19.13
C LEU A 32 0.54 -44.33 18.10
N PRO A 33 0.21 -44.83 16.91
CA PRO A 33 1.20 -44.94 15.85
C PRO A 33 1.93 -43.62 15.78
N SER A 34 3.26 -43.65 15.85
CA SER A 34 4.08 -42.46 15.64
C SER A 34 3.51 -41.78 14.40
N PRO A 35 3.18 -40.48 14.44
CA PRO A 35 2.75 -39.81 13.22
C PRO A 35 3.80 -40.14 12.17
N ALA A 36 3.33 -40.64 11.02
CA ALA A 36 4.21 -40.94 9.89
C ALA A 36 5.15 -39.73 9.78
N PRO A 37 6.49 -39.97 9.65
CA PRO A 37 7.43 -38.86 9.53
C PRO A 37 6.82 -37.89 8.54
N GLY A 38 6.49 -36.68 9.02
CA GLY A 38 5.73 -35.69 8.25
C GLY A 38 6.41 -35.67 6.90
N ALA A 39 5.65 -35.78 5.83
CA ALA A 39 6.18 -35.73 4.49
C ALA A 39 7.21 -34.61 4.49
N GLU A 40 8.48 -34.98 4.27
CA GLU A 40 9.57 -34.00 4.25
C GLU A 40 9.06 -32.89 3.35
N GLU A 41 8.93 -31.68 3.87
CA GLU A 41 8.49 -30.52 3.08
C GLU A 41 9.58 -30.34 2.03
N PHE A 42 9.32 -30.88 0.85
CA PHE A 42 10.27 -30.89 -0.25
C PHE A 42 10.63 -29.46 -0.62
N GLY A 43 11.92 -29.15 -0.64
CA GLY A 43 12.43 -28.00 -1.37
C GLY A 43 11.94 -28.11 -2.82
N GLY A 44 11.30 -27.07 -3.35
CA GLY A 44 10.76 -27.14 -4.70
C GLY A 44 10.28 -25.78 -5.20
N TRP A 45 10.08 -25.71 -6.51
CA TRP A 45 9.48 -24.54 -7.14
C TRP A 45 7.99 -24.46 -6.80
N TYR A 46 7.48 -23.25 -6.68
CA TYR A 46 6.06 -23.02 -6.53
C TYR A 46 5.59 -21.80 -7.33
N LEU A 47 4.31 -21.80 -7.66
CA LEU A 47 3.58 -20.65 -8.18
C LEU A 47 2.63 -20.16 -7.10
N ARG A 48 2.36 -18.88 -7.11
CA ARG A 48 1.37 -18.26 -6.23
C ARG A 48 0.49 -17.28 -6.97
N GLY A 49 -0.71 -17.08 -6.46
CA GLY A 49 -1.61 -16.03 -6.88
C GLY A 49 -2.42 -15.56 -5.69
N ASP A 50 -2.51 -14.26 -5.49
CA ASP A 50 -3.17 -13.64 -4.36
C ASP A 50 -4.15 -12.57 -4.83
N VAL A 51 -5.21 -12.40 -4.05
CA VAL A 51 -6.13 -11.26 -4.14
C VAL A 51 -6.26 -10.61 -2.77
N GLY A 52 -6.58 -9.34 -2.74
CA GLY A 52 -6.68 -8.66 -1.46
C GLY A 52 -7.26 -7.26 -1.55
N VAL A 53 -7.30 -6.64 -0.39
CA VAL A 53 -7.68 -5.24 -0.22
C VAL A 53 -6.59 -4.51 0.52
N GLY A 54 -6.28 -3.29 0.05
CA GLY A 54 -5.32 -2.40 0.69
C GLY A 54 -6.02 -1.17 1.23
N ILE A 55 -5.61 -0.76 2.43
CA ILE A 55 -6.05 0.45 3.09
C ILE A 55 -4.83 1.33 3.30
N ASN A 56 -4.93 2.59 2.92
CA ASN A 56 -3.82 3.53 3.11
C ASN A 56 -3.39 3.60 4.58
N ALA A 57 -2.09 3.54 4.83
CA ALA A 57 -1.48 3.46 6.16
C ALA A 57 -0.83 4.78 6.58
N GLY A 58 -1.38 5.89 6.20
CA GLY A 58 -0.81 7.19 6.56
C GLY A 58 -1.56 8.35 5.94
N SER A 59 -1.06 9.57 6.17
CA SER A 59 -1.51 10.76 5.46
C SER A 59 -0.85 10.84 4.09
N VAL A 60 -1.62 11.22 3.09
CA VAL A 60 -1.10 11.62 1.79
C VAL A 60 -0.99 13.13 1.79
N ASP A 61 0.23 13.66 1.87
CA ASP A 61 0.46 15.10 1.79
C ASP A 61 0.85 15.47 0.37
N LEU A 62 0.05 16.33 -0.27
CA LEU A 62 0.35 16.84 -1.60
C LEU A 62 1.15 18.15 -1.51
N GLN A 63 1.93 18.42 -2.52
CA GLN A 63 2.64 19.68 -2.70
C GLN A 63 2.71 20.05 -4.18
N ASN A 64 2.62 21.36 -4.46
CA ASN A 64 2.93 21.90 -5.78
C ASN A 64 4.43 21.91 -6.04
N TYR A 65 4.82 21.63 -7.27
CA TYR A 65 6.19 21.77 -7.69
C TYR A 65 6.27 22.48 -9.06
N PRO A 66 7.04 23.55 -9.20
CA PRO A 66 7.72 24.27 -8.12
C PRO A 66 6.72 24.92 -7.17
N ASP A 67 7.10 25.13 -5.91
CA ASP A 67 6.26 25.84 -4.93
C ASP A 67 6.03 27.29 -5.42
N PRO A 68 4.78 27.69 -5.69
CA PRO A 68 4.49 29.00 -6.25
C PRO A 68 4.85 30.15 -5.29
N ILE A 69 4.86 29.91 -3.98
CA ILE A 69 5.26 30.90 -2.99
C ILE A 69 6.78 31.00 -2.92
N ALA A 70 7.47 29.88 -2.83
CA ALA A 70 8.92 29.83 -2.70
C ALA A 70 9.66 30.32 -3.97
N THR A 71 9.08 30.11 -5.15
CA THR A 71 9.69 30.51 -6.43
C THR A 71 9.37 31.95 -6.84
N GLY A 72 8.56 32.68 -6.06
CA GLY A 72 8.18 34.05 -6.40
C GLY A 72 7.30 34.17 -7.64
N ILE A 73 6.78 33.07 -8.18
CA ILE A 73 5.86 33.08 -9.33
C ILE A 73 4.60 33.88 -9.01
N SER A 74 4.25 33.92 -7.74
CA SER A 74 3.14 34.69 -7.19
C SER A 74 3.48 36.12 -6.75
N SER A 75 4.72 36.56 -6.93
CA SER A 75 5.23 37.85 -6.35
C SER A 75 4.47 39.10 -6.77
N GLY A 76 3.56 39.04 -7.74
CA GLY A 76 2.67 40.12 -8.10
C GLY A 76 1.25 39.99 -7.55
N PHE A 77 0.86 38.80 -7.07
CA PHE A 77 -0.51 38.51 -6.63
C PHE A 77 -0.62 38.12 -5.17
N LEU A 78 0.31 37.32 -4.67
CA LEU A 78 0.31 36.82 -3.29
C LEU A 78 1.32 37.60 -2.45
N SER A 79 0.99 37.81 -1.19
CA SER A 79 1.92 38.36 -0.21
C SER A 79 2.85 37.30 0.33
N SER A 80 3.90 37.73 1.04
CA SER A 80 4.77 36.81 1.79
C SER A 80 4.07 36.12 2.96
N GLN A 81 2.84 36.53 3.29
CA GLN A 81 2.00 35.94 4.34
C GLN A 81 0.99 34.92 3.80
N ALA A 82 1.00 34.67 2.49
CA ALA A 82 0.15 33.67 1.89
C ALA A 82 0.44 32.28 2.46
N ASN A 83 -0.60 31.56 2.84
CA ASN A 83 -0.53 30.20 3.36
C ASN A 83 -1.35 29.27 2.49
N GLN A 84 -0.72 28.19 2.08
CA GLN A 84 -1.37 27.12 1.31
C GLN A 84 -1.41 25.82 2.11
N ALA A 85 -2.51 25.10 2.02
CA ALA A 85 -2.69 23.84 2.69
C ALA A 85 -3.50 22.86 1.84
N TYR A 86 -3.10 21.60 1.85
CA TYR A 86 -3.88 20.48 1.33
C TYR A 86 -4.56 19.78 2.50
N ASN A 87 -5.86 20.01 2.61
CA ASN A 87 -6.66 19.54 3.72
C ASN A 87 -7.43 18.29 3.32
N ASN A 88 -7.64 17.38 4.29
CA ASN A 88 -8.42 16.16 4.09
C ASN A 88 -7.99 15.36 2.85
N THR A 89 -6.69 15.30 2.56
CA THR A 89 -6.20 14.43 1.51
C THR A 89 -6.41 12.98 1.92
N THR A 90 -7.24 12.28 1.15
CA THR A 90 -7.60 10.89 1.39
C THR A 90 -7.33 10.06 0.15
N LEU A 91 -6.87 8.84 0.37
CA LEU A 91 -6.77 7.80 -0.64
C LEU A 91 -7.70 6.66 -0.21
N SER A 92 -8.70 6.36 -1.05
CA SER A 92 -9.67 5.31 -0.73
C SER A 92 -9.01 3.93 -0.68
N PRO A 93 -9.62 2.94 0.02
CA PRO A 93 -9.22 1.55 -0.11
C PRO A 93 -9.25 1.09 -1.57
N PHE A 94 -8.42 0.11 -1.90
CA PHE A 94 -8.26 -0.40 -3.26
C PHE A 94 -8.17 -1.92 -3.28
N GLY A 95 -8.51 -2.51 -4.43
CA GLY A 95 -8.29 -3.92 -4.70
C GLY A 95 -6.88 -4.19 -5.19
N LEU A 96 -6.35 -5.36 -4.89
CA LEU A 96 -5.07 -5.84 -5.40
C LEU A 96 -5.20 -7.28 -5.91
N ILE A 97 -4.42 -7.58 -6.91
CA ILE A 97 -4.19 -8.92 -7.44
C ILE A 97 -2.70 -9.08 -7.70
N ASP A 98 -2.13 -10.20 -7.29
CA ASP A 98 -0.75 -10.51 -7.62
C ASP A 98 -0.57 -11.96 -8.07
N VAL A 99 0.52 -12.16 -8.81
CA VAL A 99 1.01 -13.46 -9.22
C VAL A 99 2.51 -13.53 -8.97
N GLY A 100 3.00 -14.69 -8.67
CA GLY A 100 4.42 -14.87 -8.41
C GLY A 100 4.88 -16.31 -8.56
N GLY A 101 6.19 -16.45 -8.49
CA GLY A 101 6.85 -17.73 -8.48
C GLY A 101 8.06 -17.71 -7.55
N GLY A 102 8.31 -18.84 -6.92
CA GLY A 102 9.36 -18.92 -5.92
C GLY A 102 9.91 -20.32 -5.72
N TYR A 103 10.81 -20.40 -4.77
CA TYR A 103 11.43 -21.64 -4.38
C TYR A 103 11.40 -21.81 -2.87
N GLN A 104 10.94 -22.97 -2.42
CA GLN A 104 11.03 -23.40 -1.04
C GLN A 104 12.34 -24.15 -0.85
N PHE A 105 13.27 -23.57 -0.07
CA PHE A 105 14.60 -24.11 0.13
C PHE A 105 14.60 -25.24 1.14
N ASN A 106 13.77 -25.12 2.16
CA ASN A 106 13.62 -26.09 3.24
C ASN A 106 12.28 -25.86 3.98
N SER A 107 12.05 -26.57 5.07
CA SER A 107 10.81 -26.47 5.86
C SER A 107 10.55 -25.08 6.47
N TRP A 108 11.58 -24.30 6.68
CA TRP A 108 11.45 -23.01 7.38
C TRP A 108 11.73 -21.78 6.52
N PHE A 109 12.31 -21.91 5.30
CA PHE A 109 12.66 -20.78 4.46
C PHE A 109 12.21 -20.94 3.01
N ARG A 110 11.55 -19.91 2.49
CA ARG A 110 11.18 -19.77 1.09
C ARG A 110 11.42 -18.34 0.59
N ALA A 111 11.63 -18.20 -0.72
CA ALA A 111 11.73 -16.89 -1.37
C ALA A 111 10.97 -16.91 -2.69
N ASP A 112 10.42 -15.76 -3.07
CA ASP A 112 9.69 -15.60 -4.33
C ASP A 112 9.90 -14.22 -4.96
N GLY A 113 9.48 -14.11 -6.22
CA GLY A 113 9.25 -12.86 -6.90
C GLY A 113 7.77 -12.72 -7.21
N THR A 114 7.20 -11.55 -6.93
CA THR A 114 5.78 -11.25 -7.18
C THR A 114 5.62 -10.01 -8.04
N LEU A 115 4.59 -10.03 -8.89
CA LEU A 115 4.11 -8.88 -9.67
C LEU A 115 2.66 -8.62 -9.28
N GLU A 116 2.39 -7.40 -8.86
CA GLU A 116 1.10 -6.99 -8.31
C GLU A 116 0.55 -5.80 -9.07
N TYR A 117 -0.76 -5.80 -9.28
CA TYR A 117 -1.51 -4.66 -9.77
C TYR A 117 -2.53 -4.21 -8.74
N ARG A 118 -2.58 -2.90 -8.50
CA ARG A 118 -3.50 -2.21 -7.61
C ARG A 118 -4.37 -1.26 -8.38
N ALA A 119 -5.67 -1.31 -8.16
CA ALA A 119 -6.64 -0.47 -8.85
C ALA A 119 -7.74 0.02 -7.91
N GLY A 120 -8.38 1.12 -8.33
CA GLY A 120 -9.55 1.66 -7.65
C GLY A 120 -9.27 2.59 -6.49
N ALA A 121 -8.03 3.03 -6.28
CA ALA A 121 -7.72 4.04 -5.30
C ALA A 121 -8.11 5.43 -5.82
N ASN A 122 -9.08 6.08 -5.16
CA ASN A 122 -9.48 7.44 -5.47
C ASN A 122 -8.79 8.40 -4.50
N LEU A 123 -8.02 9.33 -5.05
CA LEU A 123 -7.42 10.45 -4.34
C LEU A 123 -8.41 11.59 -4.30
N GLN A 124 -8.63 12.16 -3.13
CA GLN A 124 -9.40 13.39 -2.95
C GLN A 124 -8.65 14.32 -2.01
N SER A 125 -8.66 15.63 -2.32
CA SER A 125 -8.01 16.63 -1.50
C SER A 125 -8.73 17.98 -1.63
N LEU A 126 -8.80 18.72 -0.54
CA LEU A 126 -9.22 20.11 -0.54
C LEU A 126 -7.97 21.00 -0.38
N TYR A 127 -7.60 21.66 -1.44
CA TYR A 127 -6.58 22.70 -1.38
C TYR A 127 -7.20 24.00 -0.89
N THR A 128 -6.51 24.69 0.00
CA THR A 128 -6.90 26.04 0.46
C THR A 128 -5.71 26.97 0.41
N LEU A 129 -5.94 28.18 -0.07
CA LEU A 129 -4.99 29.27 0.02
C LEU A 129 -5.64 30.43 0.76
N THR A 130 -4.94 30.99 1.74
CA THR A 130 -5.32 32.20 2.45
C THR A 130 -4.17 33.20 2.36
N ASP A 131 -4.48 34.41 1.97
CA ASP A 131 -3.52 35.52 1.91
C ASP A 131 -4.14 36.75 2.54
N PRO A 132 -3.72 37.17 3.73
CA PRO A 132 -4.31 38.30 4.44
C PRO A 132 -4.06 39.65 3.79
N ALA A 133 -3.09 39.74 2.88
CA ALA A 133 -2.67 41.04 2.28
C ALA A 133 -2.28 40.86 0.80
N SER A 134 -3.09 40.15 0.01
CA SER A 134 -2.79 39.89 -1.38
C SER A 134 -2.68 41.15 -2.24
N PRO A 135 -1.51 41.46 -2.80
CA PRO A 135 -1.34 42.65 -3.65
C PRO A 135 -2.19 42.59 -4.92
N GLY A 136 -2.31 41.39 -5.51
CA GLY A 136 -3.04 41.20 -6.76
C GLY A 136 -4.56 41.33 -6.63
N PHE A 137 -5.09 41.19 -5.41
CA PHE A 137 -6.52 41.36 -5.11
C PHE A 137 -6.82 42.62 -4.32
N GLY A 138 -5.82 43.46 -4.03
CA GLY A 138 -5.98 44.68 -3.29
C GLY A 138 -6.41 44.50 -1.83
N GLY A 139 -6.21 43.32 -1.25
CA GLY A 139 -6.59 42.97 0.10
C GLY A 139 -6.60 41.48 0.39
N PRO A 140 -7.26 41.06 1.48
CA PRO A 140 -7.34 39.66 1.86
C PRO A 140 -7.96 38.77 0.75
N ALA A 141 -7.34 37.64 0.47
CA ALA A 141 -7.82 36.66 -0.50
C ALA A 141 -7.90 35.27 0.13
N GLN A 142 -8.95 34.52 -0.22
CA GLN A 142 -9.17 33.16 0.18
C GLN A 142 -9.68 32.33 -1.00
N PHE A 143 -9.03 31.21 -1.26
CA PHE A 143 -9.36 30.33 -2.36
C PHE A 143 -9.45 28.89 -1.85
N ALA A 144 -10.25 28.09 -2.51
CA ALA A 144 -10.31 26.67 -2.28
C ALA A 144 -10.51 25.95 -3.61
N ASP A 145 -9.82 24.81 -3.78
CA ASP A 145 -9.91 23.94 -4.95
C ASP A 145 -10.11 22.51 -4.49
N PHE A 146 -11.01 21.80 -5.14
CA PHE A 146 -11.28 20.42 -4.87
C PHE A 146 -10.62 19.54 -5.92
N TYR A 147 -9.70 18.68 -5.47
CA TYR A 147 -8.95 17.78 -6.32
C TYR A 147 -9.50 16.35 -6.25
N ARG A 148 -9.57 15.70 -7.40
CA ARG A 148 -9.85 14.26 -7.55
C ARG A 148 -8.93 13.65 -8.56
N ALA A 149 -8.50 12.41 -8.29
CA ALA A 149 -7.72 11.59 -9.22
C ALA A 149 -7.90 10.10 -8.93
N ASP A 150 -7.60 9.29 -9.93
CA ASP A 150 -7.49 7.86 -9.79
C ASP A 150 -6.01 7.49 -9.70
N VAL A 151 -5.69 6.64 -8.71
CA VAL A 151 -4.34 6.13 -8.48
C VAL A 151 -4.33 4.63 -8.69
N SER A 152 -3.41 4.16 -9.51
CA SER A 152 -3.12 2.74 -9.71
C SER A 152 -1.62 2.50 -9.55
N SER A 153 -1.24 1.27 -9.19
CA SER A 153 0.17 0.94 -9.00
C SER A 153 0.48 -0.44 -9.56
N PHE A 154 1.63 -0.55 -10.23
CA PHE A 154 2.23 -1.81 -10.59
C PHE A 154 3.46 -2.03 -9.73
N ILE A 155 3.54 -3.17 -9.02
CA ILE A 155 4.55 -3.41 -8.00
C ILE A 155 5.25 -4.72 -8.27
N GLY A 156 6.59 -4.70 -8.29
CA GLY A 156 7.42 -5.89 -8.35
C GLY A 156 8.23 -6.04 -7.07
N LEU A 157 8.13 -7.18 -6.40
CA LEU A 157 8.86 -7.46 -5.16
C LEU A 157 9.63 -8.78 -5.27
N VAL A 158 10.77 -8.82 -4.62
CA VAL A 158 11.47 -10.05 -4.23
C VAL A 158 11.28 -10.19 -2.72
N ASN A 159 10.75 -11.33 -2.30
CA ASN A 159 10.32 -11.59 -0.94
C ASN A 159 11.07 -12.78 -0.36
N GLY A 160 11.32 -12.74 0.94
CA GLY A 160 11.80 -13.87 1.74
C GLY A 160 10.87 -14.12 2.91
N TYR A 161 10.63 -15.40 3.22
CA TYR A 161 9.71 -15.81 4.28
C TYR A 161 10.35 -16.84 5.19
N VAL A 162 10.05 -16.71 6.46
CA VAL A 162 10.45 -17.66 7.50
C VAL A 162 9.20 -18.27 8.10
N ASN A 163 9.03 -19.59 7.95
CA ASN A 163 7.97 -20.36 8.58
C ASN A 163 8.35 -20.65 10.04
N LEU A 164 7.44 -20.45 10.95
CA LEU A 164 7.66 -20.55 12.40
C LEU A 164 7.26 -21.93 12.97
N GLY A 165 7.11 -22.93 12.11
CA GLY A 165 6.66 -24.28 12.44
C GLY A 165 5.22 -24.53 12.03
N SER A 166 4.72 -25.73 12.31
CA SER A 166 3.34 -26.12 11.99
C SER A 166 2.58 -26.49 13.26
N TYR A 167 1.42 -25.88 13.47
CA TYR A 167 0.56 -26.04 14.63
C TYR A 167 -0.88 -26.29 14.16
N TRP A 168 -1.43 -27.47 14.43
CA TRP A 168 -2.82 -27.86 14.09
C TRP A 168 -3.17 -27.66 12.61
N GLY A 169 -2.23 -27.94 11.70
CA GLY A 169 -2.45 -27.78 10.26
C GLY A 169 -2.26 -26.35 9.73
N MET A 170 -1.88 -25.41 10.58
CA MET A 170 -1.51 -24.05 10.23
C MET A 170 0.00 -23.87 10.37
N SER A 171 0.61 -23.16 9.43
CA SER A 171 2.03 -22.81 9.48
C SER A 171 2.14 -21.28 9.48
N PRO A 172 2.35 -20.64 10.65
CA PRO A 172 2.57 -19.23 10.73
C PRO A 172 3.89 -18.85 10.06
N PHE A 173 3.92 -17.68 9.42
CA PHE A 173 5.12 -17.14 8.80
C PHE A 173 5.29 -15.64 9.04
N VAL A 174 6.52 -15.19 8.92
CA VAL A 174 6.89 -13.78 8.78
C VAL A 174 7.74 -13.60 7.53
N GLY A 175 7.69 -12.44 6.93
CA GLY A 175 8.44 -12.18 5.71
C GLY A 175 8.77 -10.71 5.52
N ALA A 176 9.70 -10.48 4.62
CA ALA A 176 10.05 -9.14 4.15
C ALA A 176 10.31 -9.17 2.65
N GLY A 177 10.05 -8.04 1.99
CA GLY A 177 10.26 -7.89 0.56
C GLY A 177 10.82 -6.52 0.20
N VAL A 178 11.54 -6.48 -0.91
CA VAL A 178 12.05 -5.24 -1.51
C VAL A 178 11.87 -5.28 -3.02
N GLY A 179 11.73 -4.10 -3.63
CA GLY A 179 11.55 -4.00 -5.06
C GLY A 179 11.20 -2.60 -5.53
N PHE A 180 10.31 -2.51 -6.48
CA PHE A 180 9.88 -1.25 -7.08
C PHE A 180 8.36 -1.16 -7.17
N ALA A 181 7.86 0.06 -7.22
CA ALA A 181 6.47 0.39 -7.53
C ALA A 181 6.45 1.47 -8.61
N ASP A 182 5.65 1.28 -9.64
CA ASP A 182 5.30 2.29 -10.63
C ASP A 182 3.89 2.79 -10.34
N ASN A 183 3.82 4.02 -9.80
CA ASN A 183 2.58 4.64 -9.34
C ASN A 183 2.06 5.58 -10.42
N SER A 184 0.90 5.29 -10.97
CA SER A 184 0.25 6.07 -12.01
C SER A 184 -0.89 6.89 -11.43
N VAL A 185 -0.93 8.18 -11.77
CA VAL A 185 -2.03 9.10 -11.48
C VAL A 185 -2.73 9.45 -12.78
N SER A 186 -4.03 9.29 -12.81
CA SER A 186 -4.86 9.55 -13.99
C SER A 186 -6.16 10.25 -13.62
N GLY A 187 -6.78 10.90 -14.61
CA GLY A 187 -8.06 11.57 -14.44
C GLY A 187 -8.04 12.68 -13.38
N PHE A 188 -6.90 13.32 -13.17
CA PHE A 188 -6.77 14.37 -12.17
C PHE A 188 -7.55 15.62 -12.59
N THR A 189 -8.57 15.97 -11.80
CA THR A 189 -9.42 17.14 -12.00
C THR A 189 -9.26 18.14 -10.85
N ASP A 190 -9.27 19.39 -11.22
CA ASP A 190 -9.21 20.56 -10.34
C ASP A 190 -10.51 21.35 -10.49
N GLN A 191 -11.26 21.51 -9.40
CA GLN A 191 -12.51 22.28 -9.35
C GLN A 191 -12.37 23.40 -8.35
N GLY A 192 -12.20 24.63 -8.85
CA GLY A 192 -12.15 25.83 -8.03
C GLY A 192 -13.48 26.11 -7.34
N LEU A 193 -13.43 26.34 -6.04
CA LEU A 193 -14.54 26.81 -5.22
C LEU A 193 -14.34 28.31 -4.99
N ALA A 194 -14.93 29.14 -5.84
CA ALA A 194 -14.76 30.58 -5.75
C ALA A 194 -15.48 31.17 -4.50
N ALA A 195 -14.71 31.82 -3.67
CA ALA A 195 -15.22 32.51 -2.47
C ALA A 195 -15.03 34.03 -2.51
N SER A 196 -14.82 34.65 -3.67
CA SER A 196 -14.62 36.08 -3.76
C SER A 196 -15.50 36.77 -4.82
N SER A 197 -15.82 38.02 -4.59
CA SER A 197 -16.57 38.86 -5.53
C SER A 197 -15.82 39.13 -6.86
N PHE A 198 -14.58 38.70 -6.99
CA PHE A 198 -13.76 38.85 -8.18
C PHE A 198 -13.90 37.67 -9.15
N PHE A 199 -14.43 36.53 -8.71
CA PHE A 199 -14.60 35.34 -9.55
C PHE A 199 -16.08 35.13 -9.85
N THR A 200 -16.47 35.43 -11.09
CA THR A 200 -17.85 35.29 -11.55
C THR A 200 -18.14 33.85 -12.11
N SER A 201 -17.14 33.03 -12.23
CA SER A 201 -17.27 31.65 -12.74
C SER A 201 -16.35 30.71 -11.98
N PRO A 202 -16.77 29.47 -11.71
CA PRO A 202 -15.89 28.47 -11.14
C PRO A 202 -14.70 28.25 -12.08
N ALA A 203 -13.50 28.42 -11.56
CA ALA A 203 -12.28 28.03 -12.25
C ALA A 203 -12.13 26.51 -12.19
N GLY A 204 -11.51 25.93 -13.19
CA GLY A 204 -11.27 24.51 -13.23
C GLY A 204 -10.14 24.14 -14.18
N GLY A 205 -9.58 22.99 -13.96
CA GLY A 205 -8.49 22.49 -14.75
C GLY A 205 -8.32 20.98 -14.60
N TYR A 206 -7.24 20.49 -15.15
CA TYR A 206 -6.80 19.13 -14.97
C TYR A 206 -5.27 19.05 -15.04
N PHE A 207 -4.73 17.97 -14.50
CA PHE A 207 -3.33 17.66 -14.67
C PHE A 207 -3.19 16.48 -15.63
N SER A 208 -2.15 16.51 -16.44
CA SER A 208 -1.84 15.37 -17.32
C SER A 208 -1.55 14.13 -16.48
N ASN A 209 -1.88 12.98 -17.04
CA ASN A 209 -1.51 11.71 -16.44
C ASN A 209 0.01 11.59 -16.37
N ALA A 210 0.49 11.01 -15.28
CA ALA A 210 1.90 10.68 -15.12
C ALA A 210 2.06 9.41 -14.29
N SER A 211 3.23 8.79 -14.43
CA SER A 211 3.65 7.70 -13.57
C SER A 211 5.01 8.00 -12.96
N LYS A 212 5.25 7.43 -11.78
CA LYS A 212 6.49 7.59 -11.05
C LYS A 212 6.94 6.27 -10.46
N THR A 213 8.09 5.82 -10.90
CA THR A 213 8.74 4.63 -10.34
C THR A 213 9.47 4.98 -9.05
N SER A 214 9.29 4.19 -8.03
CA SER A 214 9.84 4.38 -6.69
C SER A 214 10.35 3.06 -6.12
N PHE A 215 11.24 3.14 -5.14
CA PHE A 215 11.61 1.99 -4.32
C PHE A 215 10.43 1.55 -3.47
N ALA A 216 10.24 0.23 -3.35
CA ALA A 216 9.20 -0.37 -2.53
C ALA A 216 9.79 -1.38 -1.55
N TRP A 217 9.21 -1.47 -0.35
CA TRP A 217 9.57 -2.48 0.64
C TRP A 217 8.33 -2.90 1.44
N ALA A 218 8.33 -4.16 1.89
CA ALA A 218 7.21 -4.76 2.60
C ALA A 218 7.66 -5.55 3.82
N LEU A 219 6.79 -5.58 4.83
CA LEU A 219 6.83 -6.54 5.94
C LEU A 219 5.54 -7.34 5.92
N MET A 220 5.65 -8.65 6.12
CA MET A 220 4.56 -9.59 5.97
C MET A 220 4.46 -10.53 7.17
N ALA A 221 3.24 -10.92 7.51
CA ALA A 221 2.97 -11.98 8.47
C ALA A 221 1.65 -12.67 8.10
N GLY A 222 1.55 -13.97 8.36
CA GLY A 222 0.35 -14.71 8.01
C GLY A 222 0.41 -16.17 8.41
N PHE A 223 -0.49 -16.93 7.80
CA PHE A 223 -0.64 -18.35 8.03
C PHE A 223 -0.85 -19.08 6.72
N ASP A 224 -0.14 -20.19 6.55
CA ASP A 224 -0.36 -21.16 5.49
C ASP A 224 -1.22 -22.31 6.01
N PHE A 225 -2.20 -22.74 5.21
CA PHE A 225 -3.04 -23.91 5.47
C PHE A 225 -2.83 -24.92 4.35
N ASN A 226 -2.43 -26.14 4.67
CA ASN A 226 -2.29 -27.18 3.68
C ASN A 226 -3.67 -27.71 3.27
N ILE A 227 -4.10 -27.45 2.02
CA ILE A 227 -5.33 -28.00 1.43
C ILE A 227 -5.05 -29.40 0.89
N SER A 228 -3.91 -29.57 0.23
CA SER A 228 -3.39 -30.85 -0.28
C SER A 228 -1.86 -30.87 -0.19
N PRO A 229 -1.19 -31.98 -0.52
CA PRO A 229 0.28 -32.02 -0.57
C PRO A 229 0.91 -30.98 -1.51
N GLU A 230 0.18 -30.56 -2.53
CA GLU A 230 0.66 -29.64 -3.57
C GLU A 230 0.04 -28.23 -3.46
N LEU A 231 -1.03 -28.06 -2.67
CA LEU A 231 -1.79 -26.82 -2.63
C LEU A 231 -1.91 -26.27 -1.20
N LYS A 232 -1.46 -25.04 -1.00
CA LYS A 232 -1.61 -24.31 0.26
C LYS A 232 -2.52 -23.09 0.05
N LEU A 233 -3.35 -22.79 1.03
CA LEU A 233 -4.04 -21.52 1.17
C LEU A 233 -3.20 -20.62 2.07
N GLU A 234 -2.85 -19.43 1.59
CA GLU A 234 -2.16 -18.41 2.39
C GLU A 234 -3.17 -17.32 2.78
N MET A 235 -3.15 -16.92 4.04
CA MET A 235 -3.85 -15.74 4.53
C MET A 235 -2.84 -14.84 5.22
N GLY A 236 -2.70 -13.61 4.74
CA GLY A 236 -1.64 -12.74 5.17
C GLY A 236 -2.05 -11.29 5.35
N TYR A 237 -1.31 -10.64 6.23
CA TYR A 237 -1.22 -9.20 6.37
C TYR A 237 0.12 -8.72 5.84
N ARG A 238 0.11 -7.59 5.14
CA ARG A 238 1.31 -6.93 4.66
C ARG A 238 1.25 -5.44 4.93
N TYR A 239 2.28 -4.90 5.54
CA TYR A 239 2.59 -3.48 5.47
C TYR A 239 3.51 -3.24 4.27
N LEU A 240 3.09 -2.38 3.35
CA LEU A 240 3.86 -2.04 2.16
C LEU A 240 4.06 -0.54 2.08
N ASN A 241 5.32 -0.10 1.94
CA ASN A 241 5.68 1.23 1.48
C ASN A 241 6.02 1.14 0.00
N TYR A 242 5.32 1.93 -0.82
CA TYR A 242 5.41 1.85 -2.28
C TYR A 242 5.74 3.19 -2.95
N GLY A 243 6.39 4.08 -2.20
CA GLY A 243 7.00 5.29 -2.73
C GLY A 243 6.05 6.48 -2.84
N SER A 244 6.10 7.23 -3.92
CA SER A 244 5.40 8.50 -4.07
C SER A 244 4.65 8.58 -5.40
N ILE A 245 3.68 9.49 -5.48
CA ILE A 245 2.96 9.85 -6.71
C ILE A 245 3.39 11.22 -7.22
N GLU A 246 3.21 11.42 -8.52
CA GLU A 246 3.44 12.67 -9.21
C GLU A 246 2.42 12.81 -10.36
N THR A 247 1.92 14.03 -10.59
CA THR A 247 1.08 14.33 -11.75
C THR A 247 1.92 14.86 -12.89
N GLY A 248 1.39 14.85 -14.08
CA GLY A 248 1.93 15.65 -15.20
C GLY A 248 1.64 17.15 -15.02
N GLY A 249 1.92 17.92 -16.06
CA GLY A 249 1.70 19.36 -16.05
C GLY A 249 0.23 19.76 -15.92
N SER A 250 -0.01 20.91 -15.32
CA SER A 250 -1.35 21.48 -15.16
C SER A 250 -1.89 22.08 -16.47
N HIS A 251 -3.19 21.92 -16.70
CA HIS A 251 -3.93 22.48 -17.83
C HIS A 251 -5.19 23.16 -17.32
N CYS A 252 -5.45 24.37 -17.81
CA CYS A 252 -6.66 25.11 -17.50
C CYS A 252 -7.73 24.92 -18.54
N LEU A 253 -8.99 24.91 -18.13
CA LEU A 253 -10.11 24.92 -19.04
C LEU A 253 -10.23 26.28 -19.75
N ALA A 254 -10.51 26.27 -21.05
CA ALA A 254 -10.72 27.47 -21.85
C ALA A 254 -11.89 28.28 -21.27
N GLY A 255 -11.70 29.55 -21.00
CA GLY A 255 -12.70 30.43 -20.39
C GLY A 255 -12.39 30.83 -18.95
N ALA A 256 -11.44 30.18 -18.30
CA ALA A 256 -10.94 30.58 -16.97
C ALA A 256 -10.07 31.87 -16.99
N THR A 257 -10.11 32.65 -18.07
CA THR A 257 -9.26 33.84 -18.28
C THR A 257 -9.61 35.01 -17.38
N GLY A 258 -10.65 34.91 -16.56
CA GLY A 258 -11.03 35.97 -15.62
C GLY A 258 -10.61 35.76 -14.19
N GLY A 259 -10.12 34.60 -13.82
CA GLY A 259 -9.68 34.27 -12.46
C GLY A 259 -8.17 34.18 -12.37
N THR A 260 -7.57 35.02 -11.60
CA THR A 260 -6.13 35.17 -11.48
C THR A 260 -5.45 33.96 -10.87
N PHE A 261 -6.17 33.01 -10.26
CA PHE A 261 -5.60 31.84 -9.63
C PHE A 261 -5.36 30.68 -10.61
N SER A 262 -6.30 30.42 -11.50
CA SER A 262 -6.07 29.51 -12.64
C SER A 262 -4.93 29.99 -13.54
N ALA A 263 -4.74 31.30 -13.62
CA ALA A 263 -3.68 31.92 -14.41
C ALA A 263 -2.27 31.66 -13.83
N GLN A 264 -2.12 31.37 -12.56
CA GLN A 264 -0.79 31.04 -11.99
C GLN A 264 -0.38 29.61 -12.26
N ASN A 265 -1.28 28.67 -12.15
CA ASN A 265 -1.04 27.27 -12.52
C ASN A 265 -1.03 27.08 -14.05
N CYS A 266 -1.62 28.02 -14.79
CA CYS A 266 -1.78 27.96 -16.23
C CYS A 266 -0.99 29.04 -16.99
N ARG A 267 -0.06 29.71 -16.33
CA ARG A 267 0.82 30.68 -16.97
C ARG A 267 1.68 29.99 -18.03
N ALA A 268 1.66 30.49 -19.26
CA ALA A 268 2.48 30.01 -20.34
C ALA A 268 3.95 29.89 -19.90
N GLY A 269 4.52 28.69 -20.00
CA GLY A 269 5.92 28.43 -19.64
C GLY A 269 6.17 27.95 -18.20
N VAL A 270 5.15 27.83 -17.37
CA VAL A 270 5.26 27.21 -16.04
C VAL A 270 4.51 25.89 -16.06
N SER A 271 5.23 24.80 -15.99
CA SER A 271 4.67 23.44 -15.84
C SER A 271 4.61 23.12 -14.36
N ASN A 272 3.51 23.46 -13.71
CA ASN A 272 3.26 23.02 -12.35
C ASN A 272 2.78 21.57 -12.36
N HIS A 273 3.26 20.78 -11.43
CA HIS A 273 2.78 19.44 -11.16
C HIS A 273 2.61 19.24 -9.66
N LEU A 274 1.77 18.29 -9.28
CA LEU A 274 1.60 17.88 -7.90
C LEU A 274 2.43 16.64 -7.62
N SER A 275 3.02 16.58 -6.44
CA SER A 275 3.68 15.36 -5.96
C SER A 275 3.29 15.10 -4.51
N SER A 276 3.36 13.84 -4.09
CA SER A 276 3.25 13.53 -2.66
C SER A 276 4.55 13.89 -1.95
N ARG A 277 4.43 14.62 -0.84
CA ARG A 277 5.55 14.95 0.05
C ARG A 277 6.02 13.71 0.81
N ASN A 278 5.06 12.91 1.28
CA ASN A 278 5.30 11.67 2.02
C ASN A 278 5.25 10.47 1.09
N THR A 279 5.91 9.38 1.51
CA THR A 279 5.77 8.09 0.82
C THR A 279 4.42 7.47 1.12
N LEU A 280 3.83 6.85 0.10
CA LEU A 280 2.61 6.08 0.21
C LEU A 280 2.89 4.76 0.90
N ALA A 281 2.04 4.42 1.84
CA ALA A 281 2.07 3.12 2.52
C ALA A 281 0.66 2.55 2.67
N SER A 282 0.57 1.23 2.74
CA SER A 282 -0.72 0.53 2.92
C SER A 282 -0.61 -0.64 3.89
N ASN A 283 -1.75 -0.92 4.50
CA ASN A 283 -2.03 -2.16 5.23
C ASN A 283 -2.87 -3.03 4.31
N ASP A 284 -2.33 -4.16 3.89
CA ASP A 284 -2.97 -5.05 2.94
C ASP A 284 -3.39 -6.34 3.63
N PHE A 285 -4.62 -6.77 3.38
CA PHE A 285 -5.14 -8.08 3.76
C PHE A 285 -5.26 -8.91 2.49
N ARG A 286 -4.61 -10.08 2.50
CA ARG A 286 -4.43 -10.92 1.31
C ARG A 286 -4.88 -12.33 1.58
N ILE A 287 -5.45 -12.97 0.57
CA ILE A 287 -5.72 -14.39 0.51
C ILE A 287 -5.19 -14.92 -0.81
N GLY A 288 -4.48 -16.02 -0.78
CA GLY A 288 -3.82 -16.57 -1.95
C GLY A 288 -3.72 -18.07 -1.94
N LEU A 289 -3.36 -18.60 -3.09
CA LEU A 289 -3.06 -20.00 -3.29
C LEU A 289 -1.59 -20.15 -3.69
N ILE A 290 -0.92 -21.12 -3.07
CA ILE A 290 0.45 -21.52 -3.38
C ILE A 290 0.38 -22.96 -3.92
N TRP A 291 0.78 -23.12 -5.17
CA TRP A 291 0.86 -24.44 -5.80
C TRP A 291 2.31 -24.88 -5.87
N LEU A 292 2.65 -25.93 -5.10
CA LEU A 292 3.96 -26.56 -5.10
C LEU A 292 4.07 -27.47 -6.32
N MET A 293 5.09 -27.27 -7.13
CA MET A 293 5.41 -28.19 -8.23
C MET A 293 6.01 -29.45 -7.61
N ALA A 294 5.39 -30.62 -7.88
CA ALA A 294 5.85 -31.88 -7.33
C ALA A 294 7.34 -32.11 -7.66
N ALA A 295 8.14 -32.40 -6.63
CA ALA A 295 9.49 -32.88 -6.85
C ALA A 295 9.43 -34.26 -7.54
N PRO A 296 10.35 -34.59 -8.46
CA PRO A 296 10.41 -35.91 -9.02
C PRO A 296 10.55 -36.93 -7.88
N PRO A 297 9.87 -38.10 -7.97
CA PRO A 297 9.94 -39.13 -6.94
C PRO A 297 11.39 -39.54 -6.69
N PRO A 298 11.79 -39.77 -5.43
CA PRO A 298 13.15 -40.20 -5.13
C PRO A 298 13.46 -41.49 -5.87
N PRO A 299 14.71 -41.70 -6.29
CA PRO A 299 15.09 -42.94 -6.97
C PRO A 299 14.78 -44.13 -6.06
N PRO A 300 14.31 -45.25 -6.65
CA PRO A 300 13.96 -46.44 -5.86
C PRO A 300 15.16 -46.89 -5.03
N ALA A 301 14.89 -47.21 -3.76
CA ALA A 301 15.93 -47.66 -2.84
C ALA A 301 16.66 -48.90 -3.44
N PRO A 302 17.98 -49.00 -3.31
CA PRO A 302 18.72 -50.14 -3.84
C PRO A 302 18.19 -51.43 -3.23
N VAL A 303 17.83 -52.37 -4.08
CA VAL A 303 17.38 -53.72 -3.65
C VAL A 303 18.56 -54.45 -3.02
N VAL A 304 18.56 -54.55 -1.68
CA VAL A 304 19.55 -55.34 -0.96
C VAL A 304 19.17 -56.80 -1.15
N THR A 305 19.76 -57.45 -2.12
CA THR A 305 19.71 -58.93 -2.23
C THR A 305 20.56 -59.51 -1.11
N ARG A 306 19.92 -60.11 -0.11
CA ARG A 306 20.62 -60.99 0.85
C ARG A 306 20.99 -62.29 0.11
N HIS A 307 22.26 -62.51 -0.03
CA HIS A 307 22.82 -63.84 -0.37
C HIS A 307 22.97 -64.75 0.88
#